data_59cefa845afcbef7eec8765f79d39cab
#
_entry.id   59cefa845afcbef7eec8765f79d39cab
#
_cell.length_a   1.000
_cell.length_b   1.000
_cell.length_c   1.000
_cell.angle_alpha   90.00
_cell.angle_beta   90.00
_cell.angle_gamma   90.00
#
_symmetry.space_group_name_H-M   'P 1'
#
loop_
_entity.id
_entity.type
_entity.pdbx_description
1 polymer ?
#
loop_
_entity_poly.entity_id
_entity_poly.type
_entity_poly.pdbx_seq_one_letter_code
_entity_poly.pdbx_strand_id
1 'polypeptide(L)'
;MLLSSMMLTLLTGFFRANATVRHQMGLQTEAQQGLRATFEMITQELRQAGACLPQLGQFIALDGTDGGNQDSLTLRIGRTDGETLVCIKAGTTQAAAEGDSTLTVAEGEGNLFAGTTLVYITPNGATGNFYTVTGTTSNSVSIDGGLIGAHPVGTGIYAIDERTYEIDASNPDRPMLTVSIDGGAPQPLVEGVEEFNVQYLLAPCDASGCATATDEPANDDEWRQVREVAIAATVRSHKEDKRGQFLRESGYVHVKPRNLL
;
A
#
# COMPACT_ATOMS: atom_id res chain seq x y z
N MET A 1 -38.56 -2.92 -55.17
CA MET A 1 -37.13 -2.83 -54.89
C MET A 1 -36.73 -1.71 -53.95
N LEU A 2 -37.28 -0.48 -54.03
CA LEU A 2 -36.90 0.65 -53.16
C LEU A 2 -37.22 0.42 -51.66
N LEU A 3 -38.34 -0.18 -51.30
CA LEU A 3 -38.71 -0.47 -49.90
C LEU A 3 -37.80 -1.48 -49.23
N SER A 4 -37.35 -2.50 -49.94
CA SER A 4 -36.42 -3.51 -49.37
C SER A 4 -35.00 -2.94 -49.15
N SER A 5 -34.52 -2.05 -50.02
CA SER A 5 -33.23 -1.39 -49.81
C SER A 5 -33.26 -0.42 -48.61
N MET A 6 -34.37 0.30 -48.44
CA MET A 6 -34.57 1.20 -47.30
C MET A 6 -34.64 0.46 -45.97
N MET A 7 -35.34 -0.67 -45.94
CA MET A 7 -35.44 -1.53 -44.78
C MET A 7 -34.07 -2.16 -44.39
N LEU A 8 -33.28 -2.57 -45.37
CA LEU A 8 -31.93 -3.10 -45.17
C LEU A 8 -31.00 -2.03 -44.61
N THR A 9 -31.08 -0.80 -45.09
CA THR A 9 -30.27 0.33 -44.61
C THR A 9 -30.63 0.68 -43.16
N LEU A 10 -31.90 0.70 -42.78
CA LEU A 10 -32.34 0.91 -41.40
C LEU A 10 -31.89 -0.20 -40.46
N LEU A 11 -32.02 -1.45 -40.87
CA LEU A 11 -31.54 -2.59 -40.09
C LEU A 11 -30.03 -2.58 -39.87
N THR A 12 -29.26 -2.29 -40.93
CA THR A 12 -27.78 -2.19 -40.79
C THR A 12 -27.37 -1.02 -39.91
N GLY A 13 -28.09 0.13 -40.00
CA GLY A 13 -27.90 1.27 -39.10
C GLY A 13 -28.16 0.92 -37.64
N PHE A 14 -29.27 0.22 -37.38
CA PHE A 14 -29.62 -0.26 -36.01
C PHE A 14 -28.60 -1.23 -35.46
N PHE A 15 -28.14 -2.21 -36.23
CA PHE A 15 -27.11 -3.15 -35.79
C PHE A 15 -25.76 -2.48 -35.50
N ARG A 16 -25.35 -1.50 -36.33
CA ARG A 16 -24.14 -0.72 -36.11
C ARG A 16 -24.23 0.15 -34.87
N ALA A 17 -25.38 0.79 -34.61
CA ALA A 17 -25.62 1.58 -33.41
C ALA A 17 -25.56 0.69 -32.14
N ASN A 18 -26.27 -0.44 -32.16
CA ASN A 18 -26.22 -1.40 -31.05
C ASN A 18 -24.81 -1.95 -30.79
N ALA A 19 -24.05 -2.30 -31.82
CA ALA A 19 -22.68 -2.75 -31.68
C ALA A 19 -21.78 -1.67 -31.06
N THR A 20 -22.01 -0.39 -31.39
CA THR A 20 -21.26 0.72 -30.81
C THR A 20 -21.57 0.90 -29.32
N VAL A 21 -22.87 0.88 -28.95
CA VAL A 21 -23.30 1.00 -27.57
C VAL A 21 -22.75 -0.15 -26.71
N ARG A 22 -22.84 -1.38 -27.22
CA ARG A 22 -22.27 -2.55 -26.49
C ARG A 22 -20.76 -2.43 -26.30
N HIS A 23 -20.03 -1.94 -27.30
CA HIS A 23 -18.59 -1.74 -27.18
C HIS A 23 -18.26 -0.68 -26.12
N GLN A 24 -18.94 0.46 -26.13
CA GLN A 24 -18.77 1.51 -25.11
C GLN A 24 -19.11 1.03 -23.70
N MET A 25 -20.23 0.30 -23.54
CA MET A 25 -20.59 -0.28 -22.24
C MET A 25 -19.52 -1.27 -21.74
N GLY A 26 -18.92 -2.06 -22.64
CA GLY A 26 -17.82 -2.96 -22.29
C GLY A 26 -16.61 -2.22 -21.76
N LEU A 27 -16.16 -1.17 -22.44
CA LEU A 27 -15.04 -0.34 -22.04
C LEU A 27 -15.29 0.38 -20.70
N GLN A 28 -16.50 0.89 -20.51
CA GLN A 28 -16.90 1.54 -19.25
C GLN A 28 -16.91 0.55 -18.10
N THR A 29 -17.46 -0.64 -18.31
CA THR A 29 -17.48 -1.70 -17.28
C THR A 29 -16.06 -2.12 -16.90
N GLU A 30 -15.15 -2.18 -17.86
CA GLU A 30 -13.75 -2.52 -17.62
C GLU A 30 -13.06 -1.47 -16.74
N ALA A 31 -13.19 -0.16 -17.08
CA ALA A 31 -12.63 0.91 -16.27
C ALA A 31 -13.21 0.93 -14.85
N GLN A 32 -14.53 0.72 -14.70
CA GLN A 32 -15.19 0.62 -13.39
C GLN A 32 -14.68 -0.58 -12.56
N GLN A 33 -14.47 -1.73 -13.19
CA GLN A 33 -13.92 -2.90 -12.52
C GLN A 33 -12.49 -2.68 -12.07
N GLY A 34 -11.66 -2.04 -12.90
CA GLY A 34 -10.29 -1.66 -12.54
C GLY A 34 -10.26 -0.71 -11.34
N LEU A 35 -11.10 0.35 -11.37
CA LEU A 35 -11.21 1.30 -10.26
C LEU A 35 -11.65 0.62 -8.96
N ARG A 36 -12.66 -0.25 -9.04
CA ARG A 36 -13.13 -1.01 -7.89
C ARG A 36 -12.04 -1.93 -7.33
N ALA A 37 -11.34 -2.67 -8.19
CA ALA A 37 -10.25 -3.55 -7.78
C ALA A 37 -9.13 -2.77 -7.07
N THR A 38 -8.76 -1.59 -7.60
CA THR A 38 -7.79 -0.68 -6.97
C THR A 38 -8.20 -0.33 -5.54
N PHE A 39 -9.43 0.16 -5.36
CA PHE A 39 -9.91 0.56 -4.03
C PHE A 39 -10.11 -0.60 -3.07
N GLU A 40 -10.65 -1.72 -3.51
CA GLU A 40 -10.86 -2.90 -2.65
C GLU A 40 -9.53 -3.41 -2.09
N MET A 41 -8.52 -3.54 -2.93
CA MET A 41 -7.20 -4.04 -2.57
C MET A 41 -6.51 -3.11 -1.55
N ILE A 42 -6.34 -1.83 -1.91
CA ILE A 42 -5.63 -0.88 -1.06
C ILE A 42 -6.38 -0.62 0.24
N THR A 43 -7.72 -0.53 0.21
CA THR A 43 -8.54 -0.35 1.42
C THR A 43 -8.38 -1.50 2.40
N GLN A 44 -8.32 -2.73 1.90
CA GLN A 44 -8.12 -3.90 2.76
C GLN A 44 -6.78 -3.84 3.48
N GLU A 45 -5.72 -3.48 2.79
CA GLU A 45 -4.38 -3.39 3.36
C GLU A 45 -4.19 -2.18 4.26
N LEU A 46 -4.72 -1.00 3.88
CA LEU A 46 -4.71 0.18 4.74
C LEU A 46 -5.36 -0.08 6.10
N ARG A 47 -6.44 -0.86 6.15
CA ARG A 47 -7.08 -1.23 7.41
C ARG A 47 -6.19 -2.07 8.32
N GLN A 48 -5.18 -2.74 7.77
CA GLN A 48 -4.22 -3.57 8.51
C GLN A 48 -2.94 -2.80 8.85
N ALA A 49 -2.72 -1.61 8.29
CA ALA A 49 -1.54 -0.81 8.58
C ALA A 49 -1.36 -0.66 10.10
N GLY A 50 -0.14 -0.90 10.59
CA GLY A 50 0.19 -0.89 12.02
C GLY A 50 -0.24 -2.14 12.80
N ALA A 51 -0.92 -3.13 12.19
CA ALA A 51 -1.25 -4.37 12.87
C ALA A 51 0.03 -5.10 13.36
N CYS A 52 -0.07 -5.82 14.47
CA CYS A 52 1.05 -6.56 15.07
C CYS A 52 2.22 -5.72 15.58
N LEU A 53 2.07 -4.41 15.66
CA LEU A 53 3.10 -3.50 16.11
C LEU A 53 2.78 -2.93 17.50
N PRO A 54 3.76 -2.40 18.24
CA PRO A 54 3.51 -1.88 19.56
C PRO A 54 2.50 -0.73 19.52
N GLN A 55 1.34 -0.90 20.15
CA GLN A 55 0.26 0.11 20.15
C GLN A 55 0.61 1.40 20.90
N LEU A 56 1.61 1.36 21.77
CA LEU A 56 2.05 2.52 22.55
C LEU A 56 3.13 3.32 21.81
N GLY A 57 3.54 2.87 20.64
CA GLY A 57 4.70 3.42 19.95
C GLY A 57 4.38 4.59 19.06
N GLN A 58 5.34 5.46 18.95
CA GLN A 58 5.45 6.45 17.89
C GLN A 58 5.88 5.74 16.59
N PHE A 59 5.14 4.72 16.21
CA PHE A 59 5.40 3.92 15.04
C PHE A 59 4.82 4.59 13.79
N ILE A 60 5.60 4.65 12.72
CA ILE A 60 5.16 5.17 11.42
C ILE A 60 4.72 4.00 10.55
N ALA A 61 3.41 3.73 10.54
CA ALA A 61 2.83 2.64 9.76
C ALA A 61 2.55 3.02 8.31
N LEU A 62 2.55 4.31 8.00
CA LEU A 62 2.29 4.85 6.68
C LEU A 62 3.44 5.75 6.28
N ASP A 63 3.76 5.75 5.00
CA ASP A 63 4.74 6.61 4.36
C ASP A 63 4.32 6.86 2.91
N GLY A 64 4.91 7.82 2.23
CA GLY A 64 4.58 8.10 0.84
C GLY A 64 5.24 9.37 0.35
N THR A 65 5.10 9.63 -0.94
CA THR A 65 5.58 10.85 -1.59
C THR A 65 4.49 11.45 -2.43
N ASP A 66 4.39 12.79 -2.41
CA ASP A 66 3.55 13.53 -3.34
C ASP A 66 4.24 13.60 -4.71
N GLY A 67 3.68 12.89 -5.67
CA GLY A 67 4.06 12.90 -7.10
C GLY A 67 3.12 13.72 -7.96
N GLY A 68 2.23 14.50 -7.37
CA GLY A 68 1.19 15.26 -8.05
C GLY A 68 -0.01 14.37 -8.43
N ASN A 69 -0.02 13.77 -9.61
CA ASN A 69 -1.08 12.84 -10.02
C ASN A 69 -0.65 11.36 -9.85
N GLN A 70 0.55 11.10 -9.40
CA GLN A 70 1.13 9.77 -9.27
C GLN A 70 1.92 9.68 -7.95
N ASP A 71 1.17 9.67 -6.86
CA ASP A 71 1.74 9.54 -5.53
C ASP A 71 2.21 8.11 -5.27
N SER A 72 3.08 7.96 -4.29
CA SER A 72 3.37 6.66 -3.72
C SER A 72 2.70 6.52 -2.35
N LEU A 73 2.33 5.29 -2.00
CA LEU A 73 1.79 4.93 -0.69
C LEU A 73 2.50 3.71 -0.15
N THR A 74 3.18 3.86 0.97
CA THR A 74 3.85 2.77 1.66
C THR A 74 3.09 2.40 2.94
N LEU A 75 2.82 1.11 3.09
CA LEU A 75 2.16 0.52 4.25
C LEU A 75 3.11 -0.41 4.98
N ARG A 76 3.17 -0.30 6.31
CA ARG A 76 3.94 -1.19 7.18
C ARG A 76 2.99 -1.97 8.08
N ILE A 77 3.09 -3.29 8.01
CA ILE A 77 2.26 -4.24 8.74
C ILE A 77 3.21 -5.20 9.46
N GLY A 78 2.96 -5.48 10.73
CA GLY A 78 3.74 -6.52 11.41
C GLY A 78 3.44 -7.88 10.79
N ARG A 79 4.51 -8.62 10.47
CA ARG A 79 4.42 -9.93 9.83
C ARG A 79 3.84 -10.97 10.79
N THR A 80 3.03 -11.86 10.26
CA THR A 80 2.51 -13.01 10.98
C THR A 80 3.12 -14.31 10.46
N ASP A 81 3.16 -15.35 11.29
CA ASP A 81 3.36 -16.67 10.75
C ASP A 81 2.13 -17.07 9.92
N GLY A 82 2.33 -17.62 8.76
CA GLY A 82 1.24 -17.91 7.82
C GLY A 82 0.25 -18.99 8.31
N GLU A 83 0.56 -19.70 9.41
CA GLU A 83 -0.23 -20.81 9.92
C GLU A 83 -1.13 -20.41 11.08
N THR A 84 -0.59 -19.73 12.09
CA THR A 84 -1.31 -19.42 13.33
C THR A 84 -1.80 -17.98 13.40
N LEU A 85 -1.40 -17.14 12.43
CA LEU A 85 -1.67 -15.69 12.40
C LEU A 85 -1.13 -14.97 13.64
N VAL A 86 -0.13 -15.53 14.30
CA VAL A 86 0.56 -14.90 15.43
C VAL A 86 1.61 -13.94 14.90
N CYS A 87 1.68 -12.76 15.49
CA CYS A 87 2.67 -11.75 15.14
C CYS A 87 4.10 -12.26 15.39
N ILE A 88 4.97 -12.15 14.40
CA ILE A 88 6.37 -12.51 14.52
C ILE A 88 7.10 -11.43 15.30
N LYS A 89 7.48 -11.76 16.53
CA LYS A 89 8.20 -10.88 17.43
C LYS A 89 9.11 -11.69 18.36
N ALA A 90 10.19 -11.07 18.82
CA ALA A 90 11.10 -11.62 19.82
C ALA A 90 11.53 -10.53 20.80
N GLY A 91 12.04 -10.95 21.94
CA GLY A 91 12.73 -10.07 22.89
C GLY A 91 14.21 -10.39 22.95
N THR A 92 15.07 -9.38 23.05
CA THR A 92 16.50 -9.62 23.22
C THR A 92 16.80 -10.28 24.58
N THR A 93 17.66 -11.30 24.59
CA THR A 93 18.12 -11.97 25.82
C THR A 93 19.38 -11.34 26.39
N GLN A 94 20.06 -10.51 25.63
CA GLN A 94 21.23 -9.74 26.02
C GLN A 94 21.05 -8.26 25.67
N ALA A 95 21.70 -7.39 26.44
CA ALA A 95 21.78 -5.98 26.07
C ALA A 95 22.67 -5.82 24.83
N ALA A 96 22.31 -4.88 23.96
CA ALA A 96 23.09 -4.52 22.79
C ALA A 96 23.51 -3.07 22.89
N ALA A 97 24.75 -2.77 22.52
CA ALA A 97 25.30 -1.42 22.52
C ALA A 97 24.94 -0.68 21.20
N GLU A 98 25.08 0.63 21.24
CA GLU A 98 25.06 1.43 20.01
C GLU A 98 26.11 0.94 19.01
N GLY A 99 25.71 0.77 17.77
CA GLY A 99 26.57 0.26 16.69
C GLY A 99 26.61 -1.27 16.57
N ASP A 100 26.04 -2.01 17.51
CA ASP A 100 25.92 -3.46 17.35
C ASP A 100 25.01 -3.80 16.19
N SER A 101 25.45 -4.75 15.36
CA SER A 101 24.68 -5.24 14.19
C SER A 101 24.04 -6.60 14.41
N THR A 102 24.14 -7.16 15.60
CA THR A 102 23.55 -8.46 15.92
C THR A 102 22.85 -8.43 17.26
N LEU A 103 21.59 -8.84 17.30
CA LEU A 103 20.77 -8.94 18.50
C LEU A 103 20.60 -10.43 18.87
N THR A 104 20.85 -10.74 20.13
CA THR A 104 20.67 -12.10 20.64
C THR A 104 19.24 -12.26 21.17
N VAL A 105 18.54 -13.27 20.67
CA VAL A 105 17.19 -13.67 21.08
C VAL A 105 17.19 -15.06 21.71
N ALA A 106 16.05 -15.53 22.21
CA ALA A 106 15.96 -16.87 22.72
C ALA A 106 16.18 -17.94 21.64
N GLU A 107 16.63 -19.11 22.04
CA GLU A 107 16.87 -20.22 21.12
C GLU A 107 15.59 -20.59 20.36
N GLY A 108 15.70 -20.66 19.04
CA GLY A 108 14.58 -20.91 18.13
C GLY A 108 13.84 -19.67 17.66
N GLU A 109 13.84 -18.56 18.42
CA GLU A 109 13.12 -17.33 18.05
C GLU A 109 13.74 -16.63 16.83
N GLY A 110 15.06 -16.71 16.64
CA GLY A 110 15.71 -16.13 15.48
C GLY A 110 15.25 -16.75 14.15
N ASN A 111 14.83 -18.02 14.16
CA ASN A 111 14.29 -18.70 12.98
C ASN A 111 12.95 -18.10 12.51
N LEU A 112 12.17 -17.47 13.42
CA LEU A 112 10.91 -16.82 13.08
C LEU A 112 11.10 -15.66 12.10
N PHE A 113 12.29 -15.05 12.12
CA PHE A 113 12.65 -13.95 11.23
C PHE A 113 13.26 -14.41 9.89
N ALA A 114 13.30 -15.70 9.62
CA ALA A 114 13.80 -16.21 8.35
C ALA A 114 12.95 -15.66 7.18
N GLY A 115 13.62 -15.04 6.19
CA GLY A 115 12.96 -14.39 5.06
C GLY A 115 12.28 -13.06 5.39
N THR A 116 12.50 -12.50 6.59
CA THR A 116 12.12 -11.12 6.92
C THR A 116 13.20 -10.17 6.39
N THR A 117 12.79 -9.12 5.72
CA THR A 117 13.69 -8.09 5.16
C THR A 117 13.81 -6.88 6.09
N LEU A 118 12.72 -6.53 6.76
CA LEU A 118 12.62 -5.33 7.60
C LEU A 118 12.16 -5.71 9.02
N VAL A 119 12.79 -5.12 10.02
CA VAL A 119 12.38 -5.23 11.44
C VAL A 119 12.24 -3.86 12.07
N TYR A 120 11.27 -3.73 12.98
CA TYR A 120 11.17 -2.61 13.90
C TYR A 120 11.71 -3.02 15.26
N ILE A 121 12.69 -2.29 15.78
CA ILE A 121 13.35 -2.56 17.06
C ILE A 121 13.03 -1.44 18.03
N THR A 122 12.50 -1.80 19.20
CA THR A 122 12.08 -0.84 20.21
C THR A 122 12.47 -1.27 21.61
N PRO A 123 13.22 -0.46 22.38
CA PRO A 123 13.63 -0.81 23.75
C PRO A 123 12.49 -0.72 24.76
N ASN A 124 11.44 0.01 24.48
CA ASN A 124 10.38 0.32 25.45
C ASN A 124 8.94 0.22 24.89
N GLY A 125 8.80 -0.21 23.62
CA GLY A 125 7.51 -0.26 22.92
C GLY A 125 6.97 1.12 22.49
N ALA A 126 7.63 2.23 22.88
CA ALA A 126 7.18 3.57 22.57
C ALA A 126 8.00 4.26 21.47
N THR A 127 9.31 4.05 21.47
CA THR A 127 10.21 4.61 20.45
C THR A 127 11.07 3.48 19.87
N GLY A 128 11.36 3.53 18.60
CA GLY A 128 12.17 2.53 17.93
C GLY A 128 12.54 2.96 16.52
N ASN A 129 13.30 2.12 15.85
CA ASN A 129 13.77 2.37 14.49
C ASN A 129 13.57 1.14 13.63
N PHE A 130 13.51 1.37 12.32
CA PHE A 130 13.50 0.33 11.30
C PHE A 130 14.92 -0.06 10.93
N TYR A 131 15.15 -1.35 10.72
CA TYR A 131 16.43 -1.89 10.29
C TYR A 131 16.23 -2.98 9.25
N THR A 132 17.09 -3.00 8.25
CA THR A 132 17.15 -4.09 7.27
C THR A 132 17.80 -5.32 7.90
N VAL A 133 17.19 -6.49 7.77
CA VAL A 133 17.75 -7.75 8.23
C VAL A 133 18.77 -8.26 7.23
N THR A 134 19.98 -8.55 7.69
CA THR A 134 21.07 -9.11 6.88
C THR A 134 21.26 -10.60 7.07
N GLY A 135 20.75 -11.15 8.17
CA GLY A 135 20.83 -12.58 8.44
C GLY A 135 20.15 -12.97 9.75
N THR A 136 19.86 -14.26 9.88
CA THR A 136 19.25 -14.84 11.07
C THR A 136 19.91 -16.18 11.41
N THR A 137 20.00 -16.50 12.71
CA THR A 137 20.34 -17.84 13.21
C THR A 137 19.27 -18.27 14.19
N SER A 138 19.36 -19.48 14.80
CA SER A 138 18.37 -19.91 15.78
C SER A 138 18.21 -18.94 16.96
N ASN A 139 19.28 -18.23 17.33
CA ASN A 139 19.29 -17.35 18.50
C ASN A 139 19.75 -15.92 18.22
N SER A 140 19.77 -15.48 16.97
CA SER A 140 20.15 -14.10 16.65
C SER A 140 19.46 -13.55 15.40
N VAL A 141 19.33 -12.22 15.38
CA VAL A 141 18.90 -11.41 14.22
C VAL A 141 20.01 -10.41 13.95
N SER A 142 20.53 -10.40 12.73
CA SER A 142 21.56 -9.45 12.26
C SER A 142 20.92 -8.37 11.39
N ILE A 143 21.37 -7.14 11.58
CA ILE A 143 20.84 -5.94 10.90
C ILE A 143 21.96 -5.18 10.19
N ASP A 144 21.57 -4.38 9.22
CA ASP A 144 22.47 -3.47 8.52
C ASP A 144 22.67 -2.17 9.31
N GLY A 145 23.87 -1.57 9.21
CA GLY A 145 24.22 -0.25 9.73
C GLY A 145 24.40 -0.14 11.26
N GLY A 146 24.02 -1.17 12.03
CA GLY A 146 24.12 -1.17 13.49
C GLY A 146 23.04 -0.37 14.21
N LEU A 147 22.86 -0.63 15.50
CA LEU A 147 21.81 -0.04 16.35
C LEU A 147 22.03 1.44 16.61
N ILE A 148 20.95 2.21 16.56
CA ILE A 148 20.91 3.60 17.01
C ILE A 148 20.61 3.59 18.52
N GLY A 149 21.65 3.89 19.32
CA GLY A 149 21.56 3.88 20.78
C GLY A 149 21.65 2.50 21.42
N ALA A 150 21.74 2.50 22.74
CA ALA A 150 21.84 1.26 23.53
C ALA A 150 20.46 0.63 23.76
N HIS A 151 20.39 -0.69 23.67
CA HIS A 151 19.18 -1.47 23.80
C HIS A 151 19.31 -2.45 24.99
N PRO A 152 18.47 -2.34 26.03
CA PRO A 152 18.51 -3.22 27.18
C PRO A 152 18.00 -4.64 26.83
N VAL A 153 18.22 -5.58 27.74
CA VAL A 153 17.58 -6.90 27.70
C VAL A 153 16.06 -6.73 27.65
N GLY A 154 15.39 -7.52 26.81
CA GLY A 154 13.94 -7.42 26.61
C GLY A 154 13.53 -6.41 25.53
N THR A 155 14.48 -5.79 24.82
CA THR A 155 14.18 -4.96 23.64
C THR A 155 13.35 -5.78 22.65
N GLY A 156 12.20 -5.23 22.23
CA GLY A 156 11.30 -5.88 21.29
C GLY A 156 11.80 -5.77 19.86
N ILE A 157 11.78 -6.88 19.14
CA ILE A 157 12.06 -6.98 17.71
C ILE A 157 10.78 -7.46 17.04
N TYR A 158 10.28 -6.73 16.04
CA TYR A 158 9.04 -7.03 15.32
C TYR A 158 9.35 -7.17 13.83
N ALA A 159 8.96 -8.30 13.24
CA ALA A 159 9.08 -8.50 11.80
C ALA A 159 8.04 -7.65 11.07
N ILE A 160 8.43 -7.00 9.99
CA ILE A 160 7.61 -6.06 9.22
C ILE A 160 7.50 -6.55 7.79
N ASP A 161 6.29 -6.52 7.24
CA ASP A 161 6.02 -6.52 5.81
C ASP A 161 5.77 -5.06 5.37
N GLU A 162 6.58 -4.57 4.45
CA GLU A 162 6.43 -3.25 3.85
C GLU A 162 5.90 -3.40 2.43
N ARG A 163 4.89 -2.61 2.07
CA ARG A 163 4.26 -2.62 0.74
C ARG A 163 4.15 -1.21 0.22
N THR A 164 4.76 -0.97 -0.94
CA THR A 164 4.71 0.33 -1.61
C THR A 164 3.89 0.23 -2.89
N TYR A 165 2.86 1.06 -2.99
CA TYR A 165 1.99 1.22 -4.15
C TYR A 165 2.43 2.44 -4.93
N GLU A 166 2.60 2.29 -6.23
CA GLU A 166 2.98 3.36 -7.15
C GLU A 166 2.49 3.08 -8.57
N ILE A 167 2.40 4.10 -9.41
CA ILE A 167 2.10 3.92 -10.83
C ILE A 167 3.41 3.69 -11.59
N ASP A 168 3.50 2.55 -12.27
CA ASP A 168 4.49 2.36 -13.34
C ASP A 168 3.98 3.01 -14.63
N ALA A 169 4.53 4.18 -14.95
CA ALA A 169 4.28 4.94 -16.16
C ALA A 169 5.38 4.74 -17.22
N SER A 170 6.25 3.76 -17.08
CA SER A 170 7.33 3.45 -18.06
C SER A 170 6.77 3.18 -19.45
N ASN A 171 5.57 2.64 -19.53
CA ASN A 171 4.80 2.54 -20.76
C ASN A 171 3.55 3.45 -20.67
N PRO A 172 3.57 4.67 -21.25
CA PRO A 172 2.45 5.60 -21.19
C PRO A 172 1.17 5.08 -21.88
N ASP A 173 1.30 4.11 -22.79
CA ASP A 173 0.15 3.44 -23.40
C ASP A 173 -0.49 2.40 -22.47
N ARG A 174 0.19 2.02 -21.40
CA ARG A 174 -0.24 1.02 -20.42
C ARG A 174 0.22 1.38 -19.02
N PRO A 175 -0.22 2.51 -18.46
CA PRO A 175 0.10 2.84 -17.07
C PRO A 175 -0.51 1.78 -16.15
N MET A 176 0.21 1.43 -15.11
CA MET A 176 -0.15 0.29 -14.26
C MET A 176 0.09 0.62 -12.79
N LEU A 177 -0.89 0.39 -11.95
CA LEU A 177 -0.65 0.37 -10.52
C LEU A 177 0.14 -0.89 -10.16
N THR A 178 1.23 -0.72 -9.45
CA THR A 178 2.12 -1.79 -9.01
C THR A 178 2.23 -1.81 -7.50
N VAL A 179 2.67 -2.93 -6.95
CA VAL A 179 3.08 -3.06 -5.56
C VAL A 179 4.49 -3.63 -5.49
N SER A 180 5.34 -3.00 -4.71
CA SER A 180 6.62 -3.53 -4.28
C SER A 180 6.48 -4.06 -2.86
N ILE A 181 6.95 -5.29 -2.60
CA ILE A 181 6.94 -5.90 -1.28
C ILE A 181 8.37 -5.94 -0.77
N ASP A 182 8.61 -5.37 0.42
CA ASP A 182 9.91 -5.33 1.09
C ASP A 182 11.04 -4.79 0.21
N GLY A 183 10.75 -3.74 -0.58
CA GLY A 183 11.71 -3.16 -1.52
C GLY A 183 12.05 -4.05 -2.72
N GLY A 184 11.30 -5.13 -2.94
CA GLY A 184 11.46 -6.02 -4.08
C GLY A 184 11.01 -5.40 -5.40
N ALA A 185 11.11 -6.16 -6.50
CA ALA A 185 10.68 -5.70 -7.80
C ALA A 185 9.16 -5.41 -7.83
N PRO A 186 8.73 -4.29 -8.47
CA PRO A 186 7.32 -3.97 -8.60
C PRO A 186 6.52 -5.08 -9.30
N GLN A 187 5.39 -5.44 -8.74
CA GLN A 187 4.47 -6.43 -9.28
C GLN A 187 3.21 -5.74 -9.80
N PRO A 188 2.73 -6.07 -11.00
CA PRO A 188 1.55 -5.46 -11.58
C PRO A 188 0.28 -5.85 -10.83
N LEU A 189 -0.57 -4.86 -10.54
CA LEU A 189 -1.85 -5.06 -9.86
C LEU A 189 -3.04 -4.73 -10.76
N VAL A 190 -3.12 -3.48 -11.24
CA VAL A 190 -4.24 -2.99 -12.04
C VAL A 190 -3.72 -2.19 -13.22
N GLU A 191 -4.08 -2.61 -14.43
CA GLU A 191 -3.74 -1.89 -15.67
C GLU A 191 -4.70 -0.72 -15.90
N GLY A 192 -4.19 0.34 -16.52
CA GLY A 192 -4.96 1.51 -16.91
C GLY A 192 -5.09 2.58 -15.81
N VAL A 193 -4.41 2.46 -14.69
CA VAL A 193 -4.42 3.49 -13.64
C VAL A 193 -3.54 4.66 -14.09
N GLU A 194 -4.17 5.79 -14.42
CA GLU A 194 -3.47 7.00 -14.89
C GLU A 194 -3.16 7.98 -13.77
N GLU A 195 -4.01 8.01 -12.72
CA GLU A 195 -3.86 8.88 -11.56
C GLU A 195 -4.07 8.08 -10.29
N PHE A 196 -3.23 8.34 -9.32
CA PHE A 196 -3.28 7.78 -7.98
C PHE A 196 -2.82 8.86 -7.01
N ASN A 197 -3.76 9.49 -6.32
CA ASN A 197 -3.51 10.59 -5.40
C ASN A 197 -3.88 10.16 -3.98
N VAL A 198 -3.02 10.47 -3.02
CA VAL A 198 -3.16 10.10 -1.62
C VAL A 198 -3.13 11.36 -0.76
N GLN A 199 -4.14 11.53 0.08
CA GLN A 199 -4.17 12.57 1.09
C GLN A 199 -4.21 11.96 2.49
N TYR A 200 -3.44 12.54 3.39
CA TYR A 200 -3.34 12.14 4.77
C TYR A 200 -4.08 13.13 5.67
N LEU A 201 -5.01 12.62 6.46
CA LEU A 201 -5.81 13.42 7.38
C LEU A 201 -5.27 13.26 8.79
N LEU A 202 -4.81 14.37 9.35
CA LEU A 202 -4.06 14.41 10.60
C LEU A 202 -4.98 14.71 11.81
N ALA A 203 -4.61 14.18 12.97
CA ALA A 203 -5.22 14.57 14.26
C ALA A 203 -5.03 16.07 14.53
N PRO A 204 -5.96 16.74 15.28
CA PRO A 204 -7.14 16.15 15.91
C PRO A 204 -8.28 15.90 14.92
N CYS A 205 -9.02 14.83 15.17
CA CYS A 205 -10.23 14.49 14.40
C CYS A 205 -11.43 14.45 15.35
N ASP A 206 -12.59 14.88 14.87
CA ASP A 206 -13.87 14.85 15.58
C ASP A 206 -14.96 14.08 14.79
N ALA A 207 -16.21 14.22 15.20
CA ALA A 207 -17.33 13.55 14.52
C ALA A 207 -17.56 14.03 13.07
N SER A 208 -17.03 15.21 12.72
CA SER A 208 -17.11 15.77 11.35
C SER A 208 -15.90 15.43 10.48
N GLY A 209 -14.86 14.80 11.05
CA GLY A 209 -13.63 14.40 10.38
C GLY A 209 -12.37 15.03 10.98
N CYS A 210 -11.28 14.97 10.23
CA CYS A 210 -10.00 15.55 10.62
C CYS A 210 -9.88 16.97 10.03
N ALA A 211 -9.39 17.92 10.81
CA ALA A 211 -9.31 19.33 10.42
C ALA A 211 -8.18 19.63 9.41
N THR A 212 -7.14 18.83 9.41
CA THR A 212 -5.96 19.04 8.58
C THR A 212 -5.79 17.89 7.60
N ALA A 213 -5.71 18.22 6.32
CA ALA A 213 -5.33 17.30 5.24
C ALA A 213 -4.03 17.79 4.61
N THR A 214 -3.15 16.86 4.27
CA THR A 214 -1.89 17.12 3.55
C THR A 214 -1.65 16.02 2.53
N ASP A 215 -1.03 16.38 1.42
CA ASP A 215 -0.66 15.41 0.39
C ASP A 215 0.60 14.62 0.81
N GLU A 216 1.48 15.24 1.61
CA GLU A 216 2.62 14.59 2.23
C GLU A 216 2.87 15.18 3.63
N PRO A 217 2.86 14.38 4.72
CA PRO A 217 3.30 14.84 6.04
C PRO A 217 4.78 15.24 6.02
N ALA A 218 5.09 16.42 6.57
CA ALA A 218 6.40 17.06 6.46
C ALA A 218 7.49 16.40 7.33
N ASN A 219 7.11 15.62 8.33
CA ASN A 219 8.04 15.02 9.30
C ASN A 219 7.38 13.81 10.02
N ASP A 220 8.22 13.08 10.74
CA ASP A 220 7.80 11.89 11.50
C ASP A 220 6.67 12.15 12.49
N ASP A 221 6.61 13.33 13.10
CA ASP A 221 5.55 13.65 14.09
C ASP A 221 4.19 13.83 13.40
N GLU A 222 4.18 14.35 12.19
CA GLU A 222 2.96 14.44 11.39
C GLU A 222 2.53 13.05 10.88
N TRP A 223 3.47 12.21 10.43
CA TRP A 223 3.18 10.82 10.06
C TRP A 223 2.52 10.03 11.19
N ARG A 224 2.92 10.24 12.44
CA ARG A 224 2.29 9.63 13.62
C ARG A 224 0.90 10.18 13.92
N GLN A 225 0.57 11.35 13.40
CA GLN A 225 -0.75 11.97 13.56
C GLN A 225 -1.76 11.58 12.49
N VAL A 226 -1.36 10.83 11.47
CA VAL A 226 -2.29 10.35 10.44
C VAL A 226 -3.36 9.46 11.07
N ARG A 227 -4.62 9.77 10.79
CA ARG A 227 -5.80 9.02 11.31
C ARG A 227 -6.70 8.48 10.21
N GLU A 228 -6.66 9.10 9.07
CA GLU A 228 -7.45 8.72 7.92
C GLU A 228 -6.64 8.97 6.65
N VAL A 229 -6.84 8.14 5.64
CA VAL A 229 -6.23 8.29 4.31
C VAL A 229 -7.34 8.40 3.29
N ALA A 230 -7.31 9.44 2.47
CA ALA A 230 -8.17 9.61 1.32
C ALA A 230 -7.38 9.24 0.07
N ILE A 231 -7.94 8.38 -0.77
CA ILE A 231 -7.32 7.95 -2.03
C ILE A 231 -8.26 8.32 -3.16
N ALA A 232 -7.75 9.03 -4.13
CA ALA A 232 -8.41 9.26 -5.41
C ALA A 232 -7.65 8.53 -6.52
N ALA A 233 -8.38 7.90 -7.43
CA ALA A 233 -7.79 7.21 -8.56
C ALA A 233 -8.61 7.45 -9.84
N THR A 234 -7.92 7.50 -10.98
CA THR A 234 -8.51 7.52 -12.31
C THR A 234 -8.00 6.33 -13.11
N VAL A 235 -8.94 5.53 -13.60
CA VAL A 235 -8.65 4.34 -14.41
C VAL A 235 -9.25 4.50 -15.78
N ARG A 236 -8.48 4.18 -16.80
CA ARG A 236 -8.93 4.19 -18.19
C ARG A 236 -9.22 2.77 -18.71
N SER A 237 -10.04 2.68 -19.74
CA SER A 237 -10.26 1.46 -20.49
C SER A 237 -8.98 0.99 -21.19
N HIS A 238 -8.83 -0.32 -21.38
CA HIS A 238 -7.67 -0.90 -22.07
C HIS A 238 -7.62 -0.53 -23.57
N LYS A 239 -8.75 -0.24 -24.17
CA LYS A 239 -8.87 0.10 -25.60
C LYS A 239 -9.56 1.43 -25.77
N GLU A 240 -9.19 2.10 -26.84
CA GLU A 240 -9.87 3.31 -27.29
C GLU A 240 -11.29 2.99 -27.82
N ASP A 241 -12.16 3.97 -27.68
CA ASP A 241 -13.45 3.97 -28.34
C ASP A 241 -13.29 4.20 -29.86
N LYS A 242 -14.41 4.26 -30.58
CA LYS A 242 -14.41 4.52 -32.04
C LYS A 242 -13.92 5.91 -32.44
N ARG A 243 -13.72 6.81 -31.48
CA ARG A 243 -13.21 8.17 -31.70
C ARG A 243 -11.72 8.28 -31.37
N GLY A 244 -11.07 7.17 -31.00
CA GLY A 244 -9.68 7.14 -30.57
C GLY A 244 -9.48 7.71 -29.16
N GLN A 245 -10.46 7.55 -28.26
CA GLN A 245 -10.40 8.05 -26.90
C GLN A 245 -10.59 6.92 -25.90
N PHE A 246 -9.78 6.91 -24.85
CA PHE A 246 -9.98 6.03 -23.71
C PHE A 246 -11.16 6.52 -22.86
N LEU A 247 -12.00 5.61 -22.43
CA LEU A 247 -13.01 5.91 -21.41
C LEU A 247 -12.33 5.88 -20.03
N ARG A 248 -12.61 6.92 -19.23
CA ARG A 248 -12.03 7.11 -17.90
C ARG A 248 -13.11 7.07 -16.84
N GLU A 249 -12.81 6.44 -15.75
CA GLU A 249 -13.63 6.43 -14.54
C GLU A 249 -12.76 6.89 -13.37
N SER A 250 -13.26 7.84 -12.61
CA SER A 250 -12.58 8.38 -11.44
C SER A 250 -13.41 8.14 -10.20
N GLY A 251 -12.75 7.94 -9.07
CA GLY A 251 -13.42 7.79 -7.79
C GLY A 251 -12.50 8.14 -6.64
N TYR A 252 -13.05 8.11 -5.45
CA TYR A 252 -12.29 8.33 -4.22
C TYR A 252 -12.81 7.44 -3.10
N VAL A 253 -11.96 7.16 -2.12
CA VAL A 253 -12.30 6.40 -0.92
C VAL A 253 -11.58 6.98 0.28
N HIS A 254 -12.26 6.98 1.43
CA HIS A 254 -11.68 7.33 2.72
C HIS A 254 -11.51 6.07 3.55
N VAL A 255 -10.34 5.89 4.14
CA VAL A 255 -10.01 4.72 4.94
C VAL A 255 -9.44 5.15 6.28
N LYS A 256 -10.00 4.61 7.37
CA LYS A 256 -9.46 4.75 8.72
C LYS A 256 -8.71 3.47 9.08
N PRO A 257 -7.37 3.51 9.13
CA PRO A 257 -6.59 2.38 9.62
C PRO A 257 -6.94 2.06 11.07
N ARG A 258 -7.13 0.79 11.40
CA ARG A 258 -7.65 0.40 12.73
C ARG A 258 -6.62 0.50 13.85
N ASN A 259 -5.35 0.50 13.49
CA ASN A 259 -4.24 0.40 14.44
C ASN A 259 -3.45 1.72 14.59
N LEU A 260 -3.91 2.79 13.96
CA LEU A 260 -3.36 4.15 14.09
C LEU A 260 -4.24 4.97 15.05
N LEU A 261 -4.13 4.70 16.34
CA LEU A 261 -4.90 5.36 17.41
C LEU A 261 -4.03 6.34 18.18
#